data_8d6da921623908a7c1b919dd80b05efd
#
_entry.id   8d6da921623908a7c1b919dd80b05efd
#
_cell.length_a   1.000
_cell.length_b   1.000
_cell.length_c   1.000
_cell.angle_alpha   90.00
_cell.angle_beta   90.00
_cell.angle_gamma   90.00
#
_symmetry.space_group_name_H-M   'P 1'
#
loop_
_entity.id
_entity.type
_entity.pdbx_description
1 polymer ?
#
loop_
_entity_poly.entity_id
_entity_poly.type
_entity_poly.pdbx_seq_one_letter_code
_entity_poly.pdbx_strand_id
1 'polypeptide(L)'
;MKKKIKALLLLGLVFLGGCGQASAPSVSSAGTDSQSIDLFAMDTAMTLTAYGDHAGEALEAAKSEIERLDALFSISSESGDIYALNHDHTVALHEDTRALLSRALEVSASTGGIFDCTIEPVMQAWGFTTQQYRVPDPAELSTLLAHVDYTQVQLDGSTAAIPDDVQVDLGGIAKGYTSDRMMQIFSENGVM
;
A
#
# COMPACT_ATOMS: atom_id res chain seq x y z
N MET A 1 72.85 -6.96 -38.83
CA MET A 1 72.24 -6.40 -40.10
C MET A 1 71.17 -5.39 -39.69
N LYS A 2 71.40 -4.14 -40.04
CA LYS A 2 70.57 -2.98 -39.69
C LYS A 2 69.38 -2.88 -40.62
N LYS A 3 68.16 -2.75 -40.17
CA LYS A 3 67.04 -2.19 -40.95
C LYS A 3 66.34 -1.10 -40.15
N LYS A 4 66.40 0.07 -40.76
CA LYS A 4 65.83 1.34 -40.30
C LYS A 4 64.30 1.31 -40.58
N ILE A 5 63.51 1.62 -39.58
CA ILE A 5 62.09 1.87 -39.76
C ILE A 5 61.89 3.39 -39.76
N LYS A 6 61.38 3.88 -40.86
CA LYS A 6 61.07 5.31 -41.09
C LYS A 6 59.75 5.63 -40.36
N ALA A 7 59.79 6.66 -39.52
CA ALA A 7 58.61 7.25 -38.94
C ALA A 7 57.84 8.03 -40.01
N LEU A 8 56.56 7.69 -40.22
CA LEU A 8 55.63 8.42 -41.06
C LEU A 8 54.76 9.29 -40.14
N LEU A 9 55.03 10.59 -40.21
CA LEU A 9 54.27 11.62 -39.52
C LEU A 9 52.98 11.87 -40.35
N LEU A 10 51.81 11.44 -39.82
CA LEU A 10 50.54 11.76 -40.43
C LEU A 10 49.96 12.98 -39.67
N LEU A 11 49.94 14.11 -40.38
CA LEU A 11 49.34 15.36 -39.95
C LEU A 11 47.83 15.28 -40.08
N GLY A 12 47.12 15.06 -38.95
CA GLY A 12 45.64 15.05 -38.94
C GLY A 12 45.12 16.48 -38.82
N LEU A 13 44.44 16.94 -39.86
CA LEU A 13 43.65 18.18 -39.86
C LEU A 13 42.49 18.06 -38.86
N VAL A 14 42.51 18.89 -37.83
CA VAL A 14 41.37 19.07 -36.91
C VAL A 14 40.39 20.04 -37.57
N PHE A 15 39.26 19.53 -38.05
CA PHE A 15 38.12 20.35 -38.43
C PHE A 15 37.40 20.82 -37.16
N LEU A 16 37.57 22.08 -36.82
CA LEU A 16 36.73 22.79 -35.87
C LEU A 16 35.38 23.09 -36.56
N GLY A 17 34.47 22.15 -36.50
CA GLY A 17 33.07 22.35 -36.83
C GLY A 17 32.44 23.16 -35.72
N GLY A 18 32.05 24.42 -36.00
CA GLY A 18 31.30 25.24 -35.06
C GLY A 18 29.97 24.60 -34.71
N CYS A 19 29.78 24.29 -33.41
CA CYS A 19 28.47 24.00 -32.86
C CYS A 19 27.63 25.27 -32.93
N GLY A 20 26.73 25.32 -33.94
CA GLY A 20 25.59 26.22 -33.85
C GLY A 20 24.78 25.86 -32.62
N GLN A 21 24.64 26.82 -31.69
CA GLN A 21 23.71 26.71 -30.57
C GLN A 21 22.29 26.61 -31.14
N ALA A 22 21.83 25.39 -31.33
CA ALA A 22 20.40 25.15 -31.38
C ALA A 22 19.90 25.42 -29.93
N SER A 23 19.17 26.54 -29.77
CA SER A 23 18.41 26.79 -28.55
C SER A 23 17.48 25.61 -28.34
N ALA A 24 17.86 24.70 -27.45
CA ALA A 24 16.91 23.71 -26.96
C ALA A 24 15.69 24.49 -26.42
N PRO A 25 14.47 24.05 -26.69
CA PRO A 25 13.32 24.64 -26.04
C PRO A 25 13.60 24.56 -24.54
N SER A 26 13.63 25.71 -23.89
CA SER A 26 13.63 25.77 -22.44
C SER A 26 12.35 25.08 -21.99
N VAL A 27 12.46 23.86 -21.53
CA VAL A 27 11.44 23.25 -20.68
C VAL A 27 11.42 24.19 -19.49
N SER A 28 10.40 25.04 -19.45
CA SER A 28 10.05 25.77 -18.25
C SER A 28 9.90 24.68 -17.18
N SER A 29 10.81 24.63 -16.22
CA SER A 29 10.59 23.88 -15.00
C SER A 29 9.40 24.56 -14.34
N ALA A 30 8.20 24.08 -14.64
CA ALA A 30 7.05 24.31 -13.78
C ALA A 30 7.55 23.96 -12.38
N GLY A 31 7.45 24.89 -11.44
CA GLY A 31 8.08 24.81 -10.14
C GLY A 31 7.80 23.46 -9.53
N THR A 32 8.86 22.71 -9.29
CA THR A 32 8.82 21.42 -8.61
C THR A 32 8.85 21.64 -7.10
N ASP A 33 8.03 22.58 -6.62
CA ASP A 33 7.84 22.71 -5.18
C ASP A 33 7.09 21.47 -4.72
N SER A 34 7.82 20.59 -4.07
CA SER A 34 7.25 19.43 -3.41
C SER A 34 6.89 19.78 -1.97
N GLN A 35 5.80 19.26 -1.49
CA GLN A 35 5.44 19.25 -0.08
C GLN A 35 5.37 17.81 0.42
N SER A 36 5.65 17.63 1.70
CA SER A 36 5.60 16.30 2.32
C SER A 36 4.98 16.39 3.69
N ILE A 37 4.23 15.35 4.07
CA ILE A 37 3.74 15.15 5.42
C ILE A 37 4.12 13.75 5.91
N ASP A 38 4.44 13.66 7.19
CA ASP A 38 4.66 12.40 7.88
C ASP A 38 3.45 12.08 8.76
N LEU A 39 3.04 10.81 8.77
CA LEU A 39 1.99 10.32 9.65
C LEU A 39 2.27 8.89 10.07
N PHE A 40 1.58 8.46 11.14
CA PHE A 40 1.57 7.07 11.57
C PHE A 40 0.14 6.56 11.51
N ALA A 41 -0.11 5.56 10.68
CA ALA A 41 -1.41 4.91 10.52
C ALA A 41 -1.20 3.46 10.06
N MET A 42 -2.17 2.59 10.29
CA MET A 42 -2.12 1.17 9.91
C MET A 42 -0.82 0.49 10.42
N ASP A 43 -0.42 0.80 11.66
CA ASP A 43 0.82 0.35 12.32
C ASP A 43 2.10 0.63 11.51
N THR A 44 2.11 1.69 10.72
CA THR A 44 3.22 2.03 9.82
C THR A 44 3.49 3.53 9.82
N ALA A 45 4.79 3.92 9.90
CA ALA A 45 5.21 5.27 9.60
C ALA A 45 5.18 5.48 8.08
N MET A 46 4.53 6.55 7.64
CA MET A 46 4.34 6.90 6.23
C MET A 46 4.81 8.31 5.97
N THR A 47 5.37 8.54 4.79
CA THR A 47 5.65 9.87 4.25
C THR A 47 4.90 10.02 2.93
N LEU A 48 4.04 11.02 2.82
CA LEU A 48 3.39 11.39 1.58
C LEU A 48 4.09 12.59 0.99
N THR A 49 4.35 12.56 -0.31
CA THR A 49 4.96 13.69 -1.04
C THR A 49 4.11 13.99 -2.27
N ALA A 50 3.76 15.25 -2.46
CA ALA A 50 3.02 15.73 -3.61
C ALA A 50 3.74 16.92 -4.27
N TYR A 51 3.54 17.10 -5.57
CA TYR A 51 4.17 18.11 -6.39
C TYR A 51 3.10 18.97 -7.07
N GLY A 52 3.33 20.28 -7.09
CA GLY A 52 2.45 21.25 -7.76
C GLY A 52 1.75 22.21 -6.80
N ASP A 53 0.97 23.12 -7.39
CA ASP A 53 0.39 24.25 -6.66
C ASP A 53 -0.63 23.83 -5.58
N HIS A 54 -1.31 22.69 -5.78
CA HIS A 54 -2.32 22.13 -4.85
C HIS A 54 -1.76 21.02 -3.95
N ALA A 55 -0.43 20.84 -3.88
CA ALA A 55 0.20 19.76 -3.12
C ALA A 55 -0.23 19.75 -1.64
N GLY A 56 -0.31 20.90 -0.99
CA GLY A 56 -0.72 21.01 0.41
C GLY A 56 -2.15 20.54 0.65
N GLU A 57 -3.09 20.97 -0.19
CA GLU A 57 -4.51 20.60 -0.09
C GLU A 57 -4.70 19.09 -0.33
N ALA A 58 -4.01 18.56 -1.34
CA ALA A 58 -4.04 17.12 -1.66
C ALA A 58 -3.46 16.26 -0.53
N LEU A 59 -2.37 16.70 0.10
CA LEU A 59 -1.75 16.00 1.23
C LEU A 59 -2.65 15.97 2.46
N GLU A 60 -3.32 17.08 2.81
CA GLU A 60 -4.25 17.11 3.94
C GLU A 60 -5.49 16.23 3.66
N ALA A 61 -6.02 16.24 2.43
CA ALA A 61 -7.11 15.35 2.02
C ALA A 61 -6.69 13.89 2.11
N ALA A 62 -5.50 13.55 1.62
CA ALA A 62 -4.94 12.21 1.68
C ALA A 62 -4.73 11.73 3.12
N LYS A 63 -4.17 12.58 3.99
CA LYS A 63 -4.00 12.27 5.41
C LYS A 63 -5.34 11.97 6.08
N SER A 64 -6.33 12.82 5.89
CA SER A 64 -7.68 12.63 6.48
C SER A 64 -8.32 11.32 6.02
N GLU A 65 -8.13 10.95 4.76
CA GLU A 65 -8.64 9.70 4.21
C GLU A 65 -7.89 8.48 4.77
N ILE A 66 -6.57 8.56 4.94
CA ILE A 66 -5.79 7.48 5.58
C ILE A 66 -6.28 7.25 7.01
N GLU A 67 -6.45 8.32 7.79
CA GLU A 67 -6.93 8.23 9.18
C GLU A 67 -8.34 7.63 9.25
N ARG A 68 -9.21 7.97 8.30
CA ARG A 68 -10.56 7.40 8.19
C ARG A 68 -10.51 5.91 7.85
N LEU A 69 -9.71 5.52 6.87
CA LEU A 69 -9.58 4.12 6.45
C LEU A 69 -8.90 3.27 7.53
N ASP A 70 -7.90 3.82 8.24
CA ASP A 70 -7.26 3.16 9.37
C ASP A 70 -8.29 2.80 10.46
N ALA A 71 -9.11 3.77 10.86
CA ALA A 71 -10.17 3.53 11.83
C ALA A 71 -11.19 2.49 11.34
N LEU A 72 -11.57 2.55 10.06
CA LEU A 72 -12.59 1.70 9.46
C LEU A 72 -12.15 0.23 9.35
N PHE A 73 -10.89 0.00 8.99
CA PHE A 73 -10.32 -1.34 8.80
C PHE A 73 -9.69 -1.94 10.07
N SER A 74 -9.62 -1.15 11.13
CA SER A 74 -9.01 -1.56 12.40
C SER A 74 -9.79 -2.68 13.07
N ILE A 75 -9.06 -3.68 13.57
CA ILE A 75 -9.59 -4.74 14.43
C ILE A 75 -9.76 -4.29 15.88
N SER A 76 -9.22 -3.12 16.26
CA SER A 76 -9.21 -2.60 17.64
C SER A 76 -10.02 -1.31 17.81
N SER A 77 -10.42 -0.64 16.72
CA SER A 77 -11.24 0.57 16.79
C SER A 77 -12.72 0.21 16.92
N GLU A 78 -13.36 0.50 18.05
CA GLU A 78 -14.79 0.23 18.30
C GLU A 78 -15.74 0.86 17.27
N SER A 79 -15.29 1.88 16.54
CA SER A 79 -16.04 2.51 15.46
C SER A 79 -15.77 1.88 14.09
N GLY A 80 -14.87 0.89 13.99
CA GLY A 80 -14.48 0.26 12.74
C GLY A 80 -15.38 -0.91 12.35
N ASP A 81 -15.56 -1.09 11.05
CA ASP A 81 -16.39 -2.18 10.50
C ASP A 81 -15.80 -3.57 10.82
N ILE A 82 -14.46 -3.70 10.77
CA ILE A 82 -13.81 -5.00 11.03
C ILE A 82 -13.86 -5.33 12.52
N TYR A 83 -13.73 -4.33 13.40
CA TYR A 83 -13.99 -4.53 14.81
C TYR A 83 -15.42 -5.05 15.05
N ALA A 84 -16.42 -4.36 14.47
CA ALA A 84 -17.82 -4.75 14.60
C ALA A 84 -18.06 -6.15 14.02
N LEU A 85 -17.51 -6.48 12.85
CA LEU A 85 -17.65 -7.81 12.25
C LEU A 85 -17.09 -8.91 13.16
N ASN A 86 -15.93 -8.69 13.75
CA ASN A 86 -15.29 -9.66 14.64
C ASN A 86 -15.99 -9.83 15.99
N HIS A 87 -16.85 -8.88 16.41
CA HIS A 87 -17.57 -8.93 17.69
C HIS A 87 -19.06 -9.28 17.53
N ASP A 88 -19.71 -8.75 16.50
CA ASP A 88 -21.16 -8.92 16.28
C ASP A 88 -21.48 -10.02 15.26
N HIS A 89 -20.45 -10.53 14.57
CA HIS A 89 -20.48 -11.61 13.58
C HIS A 89 -21.38 -11.35 12.35
N THR A 90 -22.20 -10.30 12.37
CA THR A 90 -23.03 -9.88 11.23
C THR A 90 -23.19 -8.36 11.26
N VAL A 91 -22.66 -7.67 10.27
CA VAL A 91 -22.71 -6.20 10.20
C VAL A 91 -22.97 -5.69 8.78
N ALA A 92 -23.55 -4.50 8.68
CA ALA A 92 -23.58 -3.73 7.45
C ALA A 92 -22.29 -2.93 7.33
N LEU A 93 -21.52 -3.20 6.30
CA LEU A 93 -20.21 -2.59 6.06
C LEU A 93 -20.32 -1.25 5.32
N HIS A 94 -19.43 -0.33 5.61
CA HIS A 94 -19.14 0.80 4.75
C HIS A 94 -18.66 0.31 3.36
N GLU A 95 -18.87 1.13 2.34
CA GLU A 95 -18.52 0.78 0.95
C GLU A 95 -17.04 0.41 0.79
N ASP A 96 -16.13 1.15 1.42
CA ASP A 96 -14.69 0.85 1.35
C ASP A 96 -14.35 -0.50 2.00
N THR A 97 -14.93 -0.81 3.16
CA THR A 97 -14.71 -2.10 3.82
C THR A 97 -15.28 -3.24 3.00
N ARG A 98 -16.47 -3.05 2.43
CA ARG A 98 -17.08 -4.03 1.53
C ARG A 98 -16.20 -4.30 0.31
N ALA A 99 -15.70 -3.24 -0.33
CA ALA A 99 -14.83 -3.36 -1.50
C ALA A 99 -13.51 -4.07 -1.15
N LEU A 100 -12.90 -3.69 -0.03
CA LEU A 100 -11.66 -4.30 0.43
C LEU A 100 -11.85 -5.76 0.83
N LEU A 101 -12.92 -6.10 1.57
CA LEU A 101 -13.24 -7.47 1.96
C LEU A 101 -13.53 -8.34 0.73
N SER A 102 -14.31 -7.84 -0.24
CA SER A 102 -14.53 -8.54 -1.51
C SER A 102 -13.20 -8.85 -2.21
N ARG A 103 -12.30 -7.86 -2.27
CA ARG A 103 -10.98 -8.05 -2.86
C ARG A 103 -10.12 -9.04 -2.08
N ALA A 104 -10.18 -9.03 -0.74
CA ALA A 104 -9.49 -9.99 0.10
C ALA A 104 -9.96 -11.43 -0.18
N LEU A 105 -11.27 -11.65 -0.30
CA LEU A 105 -11.83 -12.95 -0.65
C LEU A 105 -11.41 -13.43 -2.05
N GLU A 106 -11.38 -12.53 -3.05
CA GLU A 106 -10.86 -12.84 -4.38
C GLU A 106 -9.38 -13.26 -4.35
N VAL A 107 -8.54 -12.55 -3.58
CA VAL A 107 -7.12 -12.89 -3.43
C VAL A 107 -6.96 -14.20 -2.70
N SER A 108 -7.73 -14.45 -1.64
CA SER A 108 -7.74 -15.73 -0.91
C SER A 108 -8.08 -16.88 -1.87
N ALA A 109 -9.12 -16.74 -2.66
CA ALA A 109 -9.53 -17.75 -3.64
C ALA A 109 -8.48 -17.98 -4.72
N SER A 110 -7.91 -16.89 -5.28
CA SER A 110 -6.92 -16.97 -6.37
C SER A 110 -5.58 -17.57 -5.93
N THR A 111 -5.24 -17.45 -4.65
CA THR A 111 -4.03 -18.04 -4.05
C THR A 111 -4.25 -19.43 -3.46
N GLY A 112 -5.50 -19.95 -3.51
CA GLY A 112 -5.86 -21.24 -2.90
C GLY A 112 -5.70 -21.21 -1.38
N GLY A 113 -5.96 -20.08 -0.72
CA GLY A 113 -5.88 -19.90 0.73
C GLY A 113 -4.45 -19.65 1.26
N ILE A 114 -3.45 -19.42 0.38
CA ILE A 114 -2.11 -19.00 0.85
C ILE A 114 -2.18 -17.61 1.50
N PHE A 115 -2.93 -16.68 0.92
CA PHE A 115 -3.42 -15.52 1.62
C PHE A 115 -4.82 -15.84 2.15
N ASP A 116 -5.06 -15.62 3.43
CA ASP A 116 -6.37 -15.79 4.05
C ASP A 116 -6.66 -14.63 5.00
N CYS A 117 -7.75 -13.92 4.74
CA CYS A 117 -8.14 -12.75 5.54
C CYS A 117 -8.76 -13.12 6.89
N THR A 118 -8.93 -14.40 7.20
CA THR A 118 -9.41 -14.86 8.50
C THR A 118 -8.29 -15.25 9.47
N ILE A 119 -7.08 -14.72 9.22
CA ILE A 119 -5.85 -15.05 9.96
C ILE A 119 -5.76 -14.40 11.36
N GLU A 120 -6.70 -13.54 11.76
CA GLU A 120 -6.62 -12.73 12.97
C GLU A 120 -6.34 -13.54 14.26
N PRO A 121 -6.93 -14.72 14.52
CA PRO A 121 -6.61 -15.50 15.72
C PRO A 121 -5.12 -15.88 15.82
N VAL A 122 -4.48 -16.12 14.68
CA VAL A 122 -3.06 -16.42 14.60
C VAL A 122 -2.23 -15.17 14.84
N MET A 123 -2.64 -14.02 14.30
CA MET A 123 -1.97 -12.72 14.52
C MET A 123 -1.99 -12.33 16.00
N GLN A 124 -3.11 -12.54 16.70
CA GLN A 124 -3.21 -12.36 18.15
C GLN A 124 -2.26 -13.29 18.91
N ALA A 125 -2.20 -14.57 18.55
CA ALA A 125 -1.33 -15.53 19.21
C ALA A 125 0.15 -15.16 19.11
N TRP A 126 0.59 -14.57 17.99
CA TRP A 126 1.93 -14.02 17.84
C TRP A 126 2.15 -12.71 18.59
N GLY A 127 1.07 -12.06 19.04
CA GLY A 127 1.10 -10.79 19.78
C GLY A 127 1.21 -9.56 18.89
N PHE A 128 0.92 -9.67 17.59
CA PHE A 128 0.98 -8.52 16.68
C PHE A 128 -0.09 -7.48 17.02
N THR A 129 -1.28 -7.90 17.38
CA THR A 129 -2.40 -7.04 17.77
C THR A 129 -2.23 -6.38 19.15
N THR A 130 -1.55 -7.07 20.06
CA THR A 130 -1.37 -6.61 21.45
C THR A 130 -0.01 -5.99 21.71
N GLN A 131 0.91 -6.05 20.75
CA GLN A 131 2.33 -5.69 20.87
C GLN A 131 3.08 -6.51 21.95
N GLN A 132 2.51 -7.64 22.37
CA GLN A 132 3.11 -8.59 23.29
C GLN A 132 3.67 -9.78 22.51
N TYR A 133 4.69 -9.52 21.74
CA TYR A 133 5.29 -10.49 20.80
C TYR A 133 5.77 -11.75 21.52
N ARG A 134 5.40 -12.90 20.99
CA ARG A 134 5.83 -14.24 21.44
C ARG A 134 5.89 -15.19 20.26
N VAL A 135 6.50 -16.33 20.47
CA VAL A 135 6.39 -17.49 19.57
C VAL A 135 5.33 -18.42 20.15
N PRO A 136 4.20 -18.64 19.47
CA PRO A 136 3.15 -19.54 19.94
C PRO A 136 3.64 -21.00 19.92
N ASP A 137 3.02 -21.84 20.77
CA ASP A 137 3.26 -23.29 20.75
C ASP A 137 2.70 -23.89 19.43
N PRO A 138 3.38 -24.89 18.84
CA PRO A 138 2.88 -25.55 17.62
C PRO A 138 1.48 -26.17 17.75
N ALA A 139 1.12 -26.66 18.94
CA ALA A 139 -0.22 -27.20 19.19
C ALA A 139 -1.28 -26.10 19.24
N GLU A 140 -0.95 -24.94 19.83
CA GLU A 140 -1.79 -23.73 19.82
C GLU A 140 -2.02 -23.26 18.38
N LEU A 141 -0.96 -23.12 17.58
CA LEU A 141 -1.07 -22.73 16.18
C LEU A 141 -1.93 -23.69 15.37
N SER A 142 -1.76 -25.00 15.57
CA SER A 142 -2.57 -26.01 14.89
C SER A 142 -4.06 -25.89 15.22
N THR A 143 -4.39 -25.52 16.45
CA THR A 143 -5.78 -25.28 16.86
C THR A 143 -6.35 -24.02 16.22
N LEU A 144 -5.59 -22.92 16.22
CA LEU A 144 -6.04 -21.64 15.64
C LEU A 144 -6.18 -21.72 14.13
N LEU A 145 -5.27 -22.41 13.45
CA LEU A 145 -5.33 -22.60 12.00
C LEU A 145 -6.56 -23.39 11.53
N ALA A 146 -7.20 -24.16 12.40
CA ALA A 146 -8.45 -24.84 12.06
C ALA A 146 -9.64 -23.87 11.87
N HIS A 147 -9.50 -22.62 12.35
CA HIS A 147 -10.51 -21.55 12.21
C HIS A 147 -10.13 -20.54 11.11
N VAL A 148 -9.02 -20.75 10.42
CA VAL A 148 -8.58 -19.92 9.29
C VAL A 148 -9.14 -20.51 7.99
N ASP A 149 -10.25 -19.93 7.52
CA ASP A 149 -10.96 -20.40 6.32
C ASP A 149 -11.81 -19.26 5.74
N TYR A 150 -11.26 -18.55 4.77
CA TYR A 150 -11.95 -17.45 4.09
C TYR A 150 -13.29 -17.85 3.45
N THR A 151 -13.50 -19.14 3.17
CA THR A 151 -14.75 -19.61 2.54
C THR A 151 -15.95 -19.50 3.48
N GLN A 152 -15.72 -19.32 4.78
CA GLN A 152 -16.76 -19.12 5.78
C GLN A 152 -17.25 -17.66 5.86
N VAL A 153 -16.53 -16.71 5.25
CA VAL A 153 -16.95 -15.32 5.20
C VAL A 153 -18.04 -15.16 4.15
N GLN A 154 -19.21 -14.69 4.58
CA GLN A 154 -20.32 -14.40 3.71
C GLN A 154 -20.40 -12.88 3.46
N LEU A 155 -20.56 -12.49 2.20
CA LEU A 155 -20.73 -11.10 1.80
C LEU A 155 -21.92 -11.03 0.85
N ASP A 156 -23.03 -10.45 1.35
CA ASP A 156 -24.27 -10.27 0.58
C ASP A 156 -24.63 -8.77 0.55
N GLY A 157 -24.52 -8.17 -0.62
CA GLY A 157 -24.67 -6.73 -0.78
C GLY A 157 -23.69 -5.96 0.08
N SER A 158 -24.18 -5.21 1.06
CA SER A 158 -23.35 -4.49 2.05
C SER A 158 -23.20 -5.26 3.37
N THR A 159 -23.83 -6.39 3.55
CA THR A 159 -23.79 -7.15 4.80
C THR A 159 -22.71 -8.22 4.75
N ALA A 160 -21.84 -8.23 5.74
CA ALA A 160 -20.91 -9.32 5.97
C ALA A 160 -21.34 -10.16 7.17
N ALA A 161 -21.10 -11.47 7.10
CA ALA A 161 -21.33 -12.39 8.21
C ALA A 161 -20.21 -13.42 8.30
N ILE A 162 -19.83 -13.77 9.53
CA ILE A 162 -18.82 -14.78 9.85
C ILE A 162 -19.33 -15.67 11.01
N PRO A 163 -18.88 -16.93 11.12
CA PRO A 163 -19.10 -17.74 12.32
C PRO A 163 -18.42 -17.17 13.57
N ASP A 164 -18.89 -17.56 14.75
CA ASP A 164 -18.40 -17.06 16.05
C ASP A 164 -16.92 -17.36 16.33
N ASP A 165 -16.35 -18.35 15.66
CA ASP A 165 -14.95 -18.79 15.81
C ASP A 165 -14.03 -18.29 14.68
N VAL A 166 -14.56 -17.49 13.74
CA VAL A 166 -13.81 -16.85 12.65
C VAL A 166 -13.61 -15.39 12.97
N GLN A 167 -12.41 -14.87 12.73
CA GLN A 167 -12.08 -13.45 12.86
C GLN A 167 -11.30 -12.95 11.65
N VAL A 168 -11.64 -11.76 11.18
CA VAL A 168 -11.07 -11.14 9.97
C VAL A 168 -10.00 -10.11 10.33
N ASP A 169 -8.91 -10.13 9.58
CA ASP A 169 -7.88 -9.09 9.53
C ASP A 169 -7.59 -8.72 8.07
N LEU A 170 -7.71 -7.44 7.75
CA LEU A 170 -7.43 -6.89 6.42
C LEU A 170 -6.04 -6.25 6.31
N GLY A 171 -5.21 -6.29 7.34
CA GLY A 171 -3.88 -5.64 7.39
C GLY A 171 -2.94 -6.08 6.25
N GLY A 172 -3.09 -7.31 5.77
CA GLY A 172 -2.30 -7.83 4.65
C GLY A 172 -2.63 -7.20 3.28
N ILE A 173 -3.76 -6.48 3.15
CA ILE A 173 -4.22 -5.90 1.88
C ILE A 173 -4.61 -4.41 2.00
N ALA A 174 -4.90 -3.93 3.21
CA ALA A 174 -5.40 -2.58 3.46
C ALA A 174 -4.46 -1.48 2.96
N LYS A 175 -3.13 -1.64 3.10
CA LYS A 175 -2.16 -0.64 2.65
C LYS A 175 -2.18 -0.43 1.13
N GLY A 176 -2.37 -1.51 0.36
CA GLY A 176 -2.51 -1.43 -1.10
C GLY A 176 -3.75 -0.64 -1.50
N TYR A 177 -4.90 -0.97 -0.91
CA TYR A 177 -6.15 -0.25 -1.12
C TYR A 177 -6.02 1.24 -0.77
N THR A 178 -5.43 1.55 0.38
CA THR A 178 -5.21 2.92 0.82
C THR A 178 -4.29 3.68 -0.13
N SER A 179 -3.24 3.05 -0.64
CA SER A 179 -2.35 3.66 -1.64
C SER A 179 -3.10 4.01 -2.92
N ASP A 180 -3.97 3.15 -3.42
CA ASP A 180 -4.80 3.42 -4.60
C ASP A 180 -5.74 4.60 -4.36
N ARG A 181 -6.33 4.70 -3.17
CA ARG A 181 -7.17 5.85 -2.77
C ARG A 181 -6.37 7.15 -2.72
N MET A 182 -5.12 7.12 -2.21
CA MET A 182 -4.24 8.31 -2.22
C MET A 182 -3.93 8.77 -3.64
N MET A 183 -3.62 7.86 -4.54
CA MET A 183 -3.38 8.17 -5.95
C MET A 183 -4.62 8.79 -6.62
N GLN A 184 -5.81 8.33 -6.27
CA GLN A 184 -7.05 8.93 -6.75
C GLN A 184 -7.21 10.36 -6.23
N ILE A 185 -7.02 10.61 -4.93
CA ILE A 185 -7.11 11.95 -4.32
C ILE A 185 -6.10 12.90 -4.99
N PHE A 186 -4.86 12.45 -5.19
CA PHE A 186 -3.84 13.25 -5.86
C PHE A 186 -4.25 13.60 -7.30
N SER A 187 -4.76 12.63 -8.04
CA SER A 187 -5.26 12.85 -9.40
C SER A 187 -6.43 13.84 -9.45
N GLU A 188 -7.39 13.74 -8.51
CA GLU A 188 -8.54 14.64 -8.40
C GLU A 188 -8.13 16.08 -8.06
N ASN A 189 -7.03 16.26 -7.33
CA ASN A 189 -6.45 17.56 -7.02
C ASN A 189 -5.42 18.05 -8.06
N GLY A 190 -5.20 17.30 -9.13
CA GLY A 190 -4.27 17.67 -10.20
C GLY A 190 -2.80 17.67 -9.77
N VAL A 191 -2.44 16.89 -8.76
CA VAL A 191 -1.06 16.71 -8.27
C VAL A 191 -0.55 15.29 -8.60
N MET A 192 0.78 15.12 -8.51
CA MET A 192 1.48 13.85 -8.73
C MET A 192 2.32 13.48 -7.51
#